data_adfb855974a628975de209ce31692886
#
_entry.id   adfb855974a628975de209ce31692886
#
_cell.length_a   1.000
_cell.length_b   1.000
_cell.length_c   1.000
_cell.angle_alpha   90.00
_cell.angle_beta   90.00
_cell.angle_gamma   90.00
#
_symmetry.space_group_name_H-M   'P 1'
#
loop_
_entity.id
_entity.type
_entity.pdbx_description
1 polymer ?
#
loop_
_entity_poly.entity_id
_entity_poly.type
_entity_poly.pdbx_seq_one_letter_code
_entity_poly.pdbx_strand_id
1 'polypeptide(L)'
;MRALLVGRFHAVTLGQARWLESLRDAPVDRLVCVVTSANLDGTRRNPFDLRTRLAMLEPALRASGKPYDVVPIDDVPDSAAWVAHVQGQVQRALGRAPGPADTHVYSANHEVRALFEAQGFTVTAEQVEGLTPHELLRRVAEQKDWAPLASEASRAVLGRPEVLTRLRAIFGQQLLTDDGELGHQRDFDSYGAQMDASLKQKLEDFLPWVKPGCIVDKGCGTGQLLVELSRLFPASALVGVDLSREFLRRCDENTYATEDVSLLFGDITAQSVPDGSASTVVFSSVTHEIYSYNGYSLEALDRAFQSAFRELDVGGRVLIRDGVSPGHGVRRLRFATAAVNDVFERFAKEFKHGAGARFARLGPLEVELDAHDANEFICKKDYLKNWHIEVHEEFGAHTLDGYVHALERSGFRPVVAKGYVNPWIREHRYEGQVVLTDEHGAVVPWPATNALLVAEKPAQPS
;
A
#
# COMPACT_ATOMS: atom_id res chain seq x y z
N MET A 1 18.97 -30.23 20.81
CA MET A 1 18.57 -28.86 21.17
C MET A 1 18.16 -28.11 19.93
N ARG A 2 17.07 -27.30 19.91
CA ARG A 2 16.62 -26.49 18.75
C ARG A 2 17.16 -25.06 18.88
N ALA A 3 17.52 -24.43 17.78
CA ALA A 3 17.73 -22.99 17.70
C ALA A 3 16.44 -22.33 17.19
N LEU A 4 15.86 -21.42 17.94
CA LEU A 4 14.73 -20.60 17.53
C LEU A 4 15.26 -19.24 17.07
N LEU A 5 15.20 -18.97 15.77
CA LEU A 5 15.62 -17.72 15.15
C LEU A 5 14.40 -16.84 14.98
N VAL A 6 14.36 -15.69 15.63
CA VAL A 6 13.16 -14.84 15.64
C VAL A 6 13.45 -13.48 15.04
N GLY A 7 12.80 -13.17 13.92
CA GLY A 7 12.99 -11.90 13.24
C GLY A 7 12.09 -11.70 12.03
N ARG A 8 12.13 -10.49 11.44
CA ARG A 8 11.35 -10.14 10.23
C ARG A 8 11.99 -10.63 8.94
N PHE A 9 13.32 -10.66 8.85
CA PHE A 9 14.12 -11.14 7.72
C PHE A 9 13.76 -10.48 6.38
N HIS A 10 13.60 -9.15 6.33
CA HIS A 10 13.31 -8.42 5.09
C HIS A 10 14.47 -8.34 4.09
N ALA A 11 15.68 -8.59 4.55
CA ALA A 11 16.87 -8.88 3.74
C ALA A 11 17.84 -9.68 4.58
N VAL A 12 18.75 -10.39 3.95
CA VAL A 12 19.86 -11.06 4.61
C VAL A 12 21.15 -10.36 4.22
N THR A 13 21.78 -9.68 5.18
CA THR A 13 23.10 -9.05 4.98
C THR A 13 24.20 -10.10 4.85
N LEU A 14 25.36 -9.71 4.36
CA LEU A 14 26.53 -10.61 4.30
C LEU A 14 26.92 -11.10 5.71
N GLY A 15 26.86 -10.21 6.73
CA GLY A 15 27.13 -10.56 8.11
C GLY A 15 26.13 -11.59 8.65
N GLN A 16 24.83 -11.40 8.39
CA GLN A 16 23.81 -12.38 8.78
C GLN A 16 23.98 -13.74 8.09
N ALA A 17 24.33 -13.74 6.80
CA ALA A 17 24.58 -14.98 6.07
C ALA A 17 25.75 -15.78 6.71
N ARG A 18 26.85 -15.09 7.03
CA ARG A 18 28.01 -15.68 7.72
C ARG A 18 27.64 -16.18 9.12
N TRP A 19 26.87 -15.42 9.87
CA TRP A 19 26.38 -15.83 11.17
C TRP A 19 25.48 -17.08 11.08
N LEU A 20 24.53 -17.13 10.14
CA LEU A 20 23.70 -18.32 9.92
C LEU A 20 24.55 -19.53 9.53
N GLU A 21 25.59 -19.35 8.70
CA GLU A 21 26.51 -20.41 8.34
C GLU A 21 27.30 -20.93 9.54
N SER A 22 27.71 -20.06 10.48
CA SER A 22 28.42 -20.44 11.70
C SER A 22 27.61 -21.33 12.65
N LEU A 23 26.26 -21.32 12.52
CA LEU A 23 25.39 -22.21 13.27
C LEU A 23 25.59 -23.69 12.91
N ARG A 24 26.32 -23.99 11.83
CA ARG A 24 26.76 -25.36 11.48
C ARG A 24 27.46 -26.03 12.65
N ASP A 25 28.32 -25.30 13.32
CA ASP A 25 29.15 -25.80 14.41
C ASP A 25 28.54 -25.61 15.81
N ALA A 26 27.37 -24.94 15.87
CA ALA A 26 26.64 -24.73 17.08
C ALA A 26 26.03 -26.05 17.62
N PRO A 27 25.92 -26.23 18.97
CA PRO A 27 25.39 -27.43 19.58
C PRO A 27 23.85 -27.50 19.49
N VAL A 28 23.32 -27.30 18.27
CA VAL A 28 21.91 -27.38 17.96
C VAL A 28 21.69 -28.35 16.81
N ASP A 29 20.60 -29.09 16.85
CA ASP A 29 20.31 -30.16 15.88
C ASP A 29 19.40 -29.65 14.73
N ARG A 30 18.65 -28.58 14.99
CA ARG A 30 17.65 -28.05 14.06
C ARG A 30 17.46 -26.55 14.26
N LEU A 31 17.22 -25.84 13.16
CA LEU A 31 16.83 -24.43 13.18
C LEU A 31 15.31 -24.33 13.01
N VAL A 32 14.66 -23.52 13.83
CA VAL A 32 13.26 -23.10 13.65
C VAL A 32 13.26 -21.60 13.43
N CYS A 33 13.01 -21.17 12.22
CA CYS A 33 13.03 -19.77 11.86
C CYS A 33 11.61 -19.19 11.93
N VAL A 34 11.36 -18.34 12.88
CA VAL A 34 10.10 -17.62 13.08
C VAL A 34 10.18 -16.30 12.32
N VAL A 35 9.43 -16.21 11.24
CA VAL A 35 9.33 -14.98 10.41
C VAL A 35 8.15 -14.17 10.90
N THR A 36 8.42 -13.10 11.66
CA THR A 36 7.39 -12.25 12.27
C THR A 36 6.82 -11.26 11.27
N SER A 37 5.68 -10.63 11.59
CA SER A 37 4.96 -9.68 10.73
C SER A 37 4.69 -10.29 9.33
N ALA A 38 4.27 -11.55 9.26
CA ALA A 38 4.11 -12.28 8.00
C ALA A 38 2.99 -11.71 7.15
N ASN A 39 2.00 -11.09 7.78
CA ASN A 39 0.84 -10.41 7.18
C ASN A 39 1.13 -8.98 6.73
N LEU A 40 2.32 -8.39 7.04
CA LEU A 40 2.61 -6.99 6.75
C LEU A 40 3.64 -6.83 5.63
N ASP A 41 3.37 -5.90 4.72
CA ASP A 41 4.32 -5.44 3.70
C ASP A 41 4.05 -3.97 3.31
N GLY A 42 4.85 -3.42 2.39
CA GLY A 42 4.65 -2.07 1.84
C GLY A 42 5.07 -0.90 2.72
N THR A 43 5.57 -1.12 3.94
CA THR A 43 6.06 -0.07 4.85
C THR A 43 7.60 -0.07 4.93
N ARG A 44 8.21 1.00 5.46
CA ARG A 44 9.67 1.02 5.67
C ARG A 44 10.13 -0.06 6.63
N ARG A 45 9.32 -0.38 7.64
CA ARG A 45 9.60 -1.45 8.61
C ARG A 45 9.37 -2.83 8.02
N ASN A 46 8.39 -2.98 7.12
CA ASN A 46 8.01 -4.22 6.46
C ASN A 46 7.90 -4.02 4.93
N PRO A 47 9.01 -3.84 4.19
CA PRO A 47 8.94 -3.48 2.77
C PRO A 47 8.53 -4.63 1.84
N PHE A 48 8.67 -5.89 2.28
CA PHE A 48 8.42 -7.07 1.45
C PHE A 48 7.42 -8.03 2.05
N ASP A 49 6.63 -8.65 1.17
CA ASP A 49 5.79 -9.78 1.50
C ASP A 49 6.61 -11.01 1.95
N LEU A 50 5.93 -11.98 2.53
CA LEU A 50 6.56 -13.20 3.04
C LEU A 50 7.33 -13.95 1.96
N ARG A 51 6.79 -14.09 0.74
CA ARG A 51 7.42 -14.82 -0.36
C ARG A 51 8.77 -14.21 -0.75
N THR A 52 8.81 -12.90 -0.87
CA THR A 52 10.06 -12.16 -1.19
C THR A 52 11.08 -12.31 -0.08
N ARG A 53 10.65 -12.27 1.19
CA ARG A 53 11.53 -12.48 2.35
C ARG A 53 12.12 -13.88 2.36
N LEU A 54 11.31 -14.90 2.11
CA LEU A 54 11.75 -16.31 2.06
C LEU A 54 12.74 -16.57 0.92
N ALA A 55 12.55 -15.93 -0.24
CA ALA A 55 13.49 -16.03 -1.36
C ALA A 55 14.91 -15.56 -0.99
N MET A 56 15.04 -14.62 -0.05
CA MET A 56 16.33 -14.13 0.45
C MET A 56 16.86 -14.96 1.65
N LEU A 57 15.97 -15.46 2.50
CA LEU A 57 16.31 -16.12 3.75
C LEU A 57 16.67 -17.61 3.59
N GLU A 58 15.86 -18.37 2.86
CA GLU A 58 16.04 -19.82 2.77
C GLU A 58 17.39 -20.27 2.21
N PRO A 59 18.00 -19.59 1.21
CA PRO A 59 19.35 -19.94 0.77
C PRO A 59 20.40 -19.83 1.88
N ALA A 60 20.28 -18.83 2.76
CA ALA A 60 21.18 -18.67 3.90
C ALA A 60 20.93 -19.73 5.00
N LEU A 61 19.67 -20.10 5.24
CA LEU A 61 19.35 -21.22 6.16
C LEU A 61 19.92 -22.54 5.64
N ARG A 62 19.79 -22.80 4.33
CA ARG A 62 20.41 -24.01 3.70
C ARG A 62 21.93 -24.05 3.85
N ALA A 63 22.59 -22.90 3.75
CA ALA A 63 24.04 -22.81 3.89
C ALA A 63 24.54 -23.21 5.31
N SER A 64 23.68 -23.14 6.34
CA SER A 64 24.01 -23.63 7.69
C SER A 64 24.28 -25.14 7.75
N GLY A 65 23.79 -25.90 6.77
CA GLY A 65 23.88 -27.37 6.74
C GLY A 65 23.00 -28.07 7.80
N LYS A 66 22.23 -27.32 8.59
CA LYS A 66 21.29 -27.88 9.58
C LYS A 66 19.90 -28.09 8.95
N PRO A 67 19.14 -29.10 9.37
CA PRO A 67 17.71 -29.15 9.08
C PRO A 67 17.03 -27.90 9.62
N TYR A 68 16.11 -27.33 8.84
CA TYR A 68 15.38 -26.13 9.27
C TYR A 68 13.89 -26.20 8.92
N ASP A 69 13.12 -25.47 9.70
CA ASP A 69 11.71 -25.16 9.44
C ASP A 69 11.52 -23.65 9.44
N VAL A 70 10.57 -23.17 8.63
CA VAL A 70 10.15 -21.77 8.64
C VAL A 70 8.71 -21.70 9.11
N VAL A 71 8.47 -20.87 10.12
CA VAL A 71 7.14 -20.65 10.71
C VAL A 71 6.81 -19.17 10.58
N PRO A 72 5.96 -18.79 9.61
CA PRO A 72 5.47 -17.42 9.52
C PRO A 72 4.47 -17.14 10.63
N ILE A 73 4.55 -15.94 11.21
CA ILE A 73 3.68 -15.49 12.30
C ILE A 73 3.21 -14.07 12.02
N ASP A 74 1.88 -13.88 12.09
CA ASP A 74 1.26 -12.57 11.99
C ASP A 74 1.46 -11.78 13.29
N ASP A 75 1.52 -10.46 13.19
CA ASP A 75 1.59 -9.61 14.36
C ASP A 75 0.27 -9.64 15.13
N VAL A 76 0.39 -9.62 16.46
CA VAL A 76 -0.73 -9.52 17.39
C VAL A 76 -0.61 -8.24 18.21
N PRO A 77 -1.73 -7.57 18.55
CA PRO A 77 -1.70 -6.30 19.29
C PRO A 77 -1.16 -6.41 20.72
N ASP A 78 -1.27 -7.59 21.36
CA ASP A 78 -0.87 -7.80 22.76
C ASP A 78 0.56 -8.32 22.86
N SER A 79 1.47 -7.46 23.29
CA SER A 79 2.88 -7.81 23.54
C SER A 79 3.08 -8.75 24.72
N ALA A 80 2.21 -8.76 25.73
CA ALA A 80 2.34 -9.63 26.90
C ALA A 80 2.06 -11.10 26.57
N ALA A 81 1.18 -11.37 25.62
CA ALA A 81 0.86 -12.73 25.15
C ALA A 81 1.77 -13.19 24.00
N TRP A 82 2.73 -12.36 23.56
CA TRP A 82 3.46 -12.60 22.32
C TRP A 82 4.31 -13.89 22.32
N VAL A 83 5.02 -14.21 23.40
CA VAL A 83 5.80 -15.47 23.51
C VAL A 83 4.87 -16.68 23.44
N ALA A 84 3.73 -16.64 24.14
CA ALA A 84 2.74 -17.71 24.08
C ALA A 84 2.14 -17.86 22.68
N HIS A 85 1.93 -16.74 21.98
CA HIS A 85 1.52 -16.75 20.59
C HIS A 85 2.54 -17.44 19.68
N VAL A 86 3.83 -17.08 19.79
CA VAL A 86 4.92 -17.75 19.06
C VAL A 86 4.95 -19.25 19.36
N GLN A 87 4.90 -19.64 20.63
CA GLN A 87 4.89 -21.05 21.03
C GLN A 87 3.70 -21.80 20.43
N GLY A 88 2.50 -21.19 20.46
CA GLY A 88 1.29 -21.77 19.90
C GLY A 88 1.36 -21.93 18.38
N GLN A 89 1.93 -20.98 17.64
CA GLN A 89 2.10 -21.07 16.20
C GLN A 89 3.12 -22.15 15.82
N VAL A 90 4.26 -22.21 16.51
CA VAL A 90 5.26 -23.27 16.30
C VAL A 90 4.67 -24.65 16.63
N GLN A 91 3.89 -24.77 17.71
CA GLN A 91 3.18 -25.99 18.07
C GLN A 91 2.23 -26.44 16.94
N ARG A 92 1.46 -25.52 16.38
CA ARG A 92 0.53 -25.83 15.27
C ARG A 92 1.27 -26.27 14.01
N ALA A 93 2.37 -25.59 13.68
CA ALA A 93 3.13 -25.87 12.47
C ALA A 93 3.95 -27.17 12.56
N LEU A 94 4.56 -27.44 13.73
CA LEU A 94 5.57 -28.50 13.88
C LEU A 94 5.16 -29.60 14.86
N GLY A 95 3.96 -29.54 15.44
CA GLY A 95 3.44 -30.51 16.39
C GLY A 95 4.04 -30.45 17.81
N ARG A 96 5.01 -29.52 18.05
CA ARG A 96 5.68 -29.37 19.35
C ARG A 96 6.05 -27.91 19.61
N ALA A 97 5.59 -27.37 20.73
CA ALA A 97 5.98 -26.03 21.18
C ALA A 97 7.48 -25.95 21.54
N PRO A 98 8.13 -24.81 21.31
CA PRO A 98 9.44 -24.54 21.90
C PRO A 98 9.32 -24.35 23.40
N GLY A 99 10.28 -24.91 24.17
CA GLY A 99 10.33 -24.76 25.62
C GLY A 99 11.74 -24.45 26.12
N PRO A 100 11.89 -23.85 27.31
CA PRO A 100 13.19 -23.46 27.86
C PRO A 100 14.20 -24.60 27.98
N ALA A 101 13.75 -25.84 28.20
CA ALA A 101 14.60 -26.99 28.37
C ALA A 101 15.27 -27.52 27.09
N ASP A 102 14.69 -27.23 25.91
CA ASP A 102 15.11 -27.83 24.64
C ASP A 102 15.31 -26.82 23.49
N THR A 103 15.16 -25.54 23.78
CA THR A 103 15.21 -24.48 22.76
C THR A 103 16.09 -23.32 23.21
N HIS A 104 17.03 -22.94 22.37
CA HIS A 104 17.86 -21.75 22.50
C HIS A 104 17.35 -20.68 21.50
N VAL A 105 17.06 -19.47 21.98
CA VAL A 105 16.47 -18.39 21.19
C VAL A 105 17.58 -17.44 20.74
N TYR A 106 17.52 -17.07 19.46
CA TYR A 106 18.39 -16.07 18.85
C TYR A 106 17.54 -14.96 18.24
N SER A 107 17.84 -13.71 18.61
CA SER A 107 17.20 -12.53 18.01
C SER A 107 18.12 -11.31 18.11
N ALA A 108 18.13 -10.49 17.06
CA ALA A 108 18.79 -9.18 17.08
C ALA A 108 18.02 -8.17 17.96
N ASN A 109 16.70 -8.31 18.07
CA ASN A 109 15.83 -7.40 18.83
C ASN A 109 15.92 -7.68 20.34
N HIS A 110 16.34 -6.64 21.10
CA HIS A 110 16.50 -6.75 22.55
C HIS A 110 15.17 -6.96 23.31
N GLU A 111 14.07 -6.36 22.82
CA GLU A 111 12.73 -6.53 23.43
C GLU A 111 12.25 -7.97 23.28
N VAL A 112 12.43 -8.55 22.10
CA VAL A 112 12.12 -9.97 21.83
C VAL A 112 12.93 -10.87 22.76
N ARG A 113 14.23 -10.58 22.93
CA ARG A 113 15.07 -11.34 23.85
C ARG A 113 14.56 -11.25 25.28
N ALA A 114 14.25 -10.05 25.77
CA ALA A 114 13.74 -9.86 27.15
C ALA A 114 12.42 -10.61 27.39
N LEU A 115 11.53 -10.67 26.42
CA LEU A 115 10.27 -11.42 26.53
C LEU A 115 10.51 -12.94 26.68
N PHE A 116 11.45 -13.50 25.92
CA PHE A 116 11.80 -14.92 26.05
C PHE A 116 12.59 -15.23 27.32
N GLU A 117 13.51 -14.35 27.73
CA GLU A 117 14.27 -14.48 29.00
C GLU A 117 13.31 -14.49 30.19
N ALA A 118 12.29 -13.65 30.20
CA ALA A 118 11.24 -13.60 31.22
C ALA A 118 10.45 -14.92 31.33
N GLN A 119 10.43 -15.73 30.28
CA GLN A 119 9.81 -17.07 30.25
C GLN A 119 10.83 -18.20 30.50
N GLY A 120 12.05 -17.88 30.91
CA GLY A 120 13.10 -18.83 31.29
C GLY A 120 13.86 -19.46 30.12
N PHE A 121 13.75 -18.93 28.89
CA PHE A 121 14.55 -19.42 27.78
C PHE A 121 15.99 -18.95 27.86
N THR A 122 16.93 -19.80 27.40
CA THR A 122 18.28 -19.36 27.10
C THR A 122 18.24 -18.51 25.83
N VAL A 123 18.71 -17.27 25.89
CA VAL A 123 18.63 -16.30 24.78
C VAL A 123 20.02 -15.77 24.47
N THR A 124 20.31 -15.61 23.19
CA THR A 124 21.56 -15.00 22.71
C THR A 124 21.26 -13.97 21.64
N ALA A 125 21.97 -12.85 21.68
CA ALA A 125 21.96 -11.87 20.59
C ALA A 125 22.59 -12.49 19.33
N GLU A 126 21.99 -12.23 18.18
CA GLU A 126 22.64 -12.54 16.89
C GLU A 126 23.97 -11.77 16.81
N GLN A 127 25.06 -12.49 16.66
CA GLN A 127 26.38 -11.88 16.50
C GLN A 127 26.62 -11.57 15.02
N VAL A 128 25.98 -10.51 14.54
CA VAL A 128 26.06 -10.08 13.15
C VAL A 128 26.99 -8.87 13.03
N GLU A 129 28.05 -9.04 12.25
CA GLU A 129 28.94 -7.93 11.90
C GLU A 129 28.38 -7.12 10.74
N GLY A 130 28.57 -5.79 10.78
CA GLY A 130 28.22 -4.88 9.70
C GLY A 130 26.83 -4.27 9.83
N LEU A 131 26.18 -4.05 8.67
CA LEU A 131 24.92 -3.34 8.60
C LEU A 131 23.71 -4.19 9.09
N THR A 132 22.73 -3.50 9.63
CA THR A 132 21.40 -4.10 9.84
C THR A 132 20.67 -4.29 8.51
N PRO A 133 19.70 -5.22 8.42
CA PRO A 133 18.84 -5.35 7.23
C PRO A 133 18.16 -4.05 6.82
N HIS A 134 17.69 -3.26 7.77
CA HIS A 134 17.04 -1.97 7.50
C HIS A 134 18.00 -0.95 6.86
N GLU A 135 19.24 -0.86 7.37
CA GLU A 135 20.27 0.00 6.77
C GLU A 135 20.68 -0.45 5.38
N LEU A 136 20.71 -1.78 5.13
CA LEU A 136 20.96 -2.32 3.79
C LEU A 136 19.85 -1.87 2.82
N LEU A 137 18.58 -2.03 3.21
CA LEU A 137 17.45 -1.64 2.37
C LEU A 137 17.41 -0.13 2.10
N ARG A 138 17.73 0.69 3.10
CA ARG A 138 17.85 2.14 2.94
C ARG A 138 18.95 2.50 1.94
N ARG A 139 20.12 1.85 1.99
CA ARG A 139 21.20 2.06 1.01
C ARG A 139 20.77 1.68 -0.41
N VAL A 140 20.01 0.58 -0.57
CA VAL A 140 19.42 0.19 -1.86
C VAL A 140 18.50 1.28 -2.39
N ALA A 141 17.58 1.78 -1.56
CA ALA A 141 16.66 2.85 -1.93
C ALA A 141 17.37 4.16 -2.31
N GLU A 142 18.40 4.54 -1.53
CA GLU A 142 19.22 5.74 -1.74
C GLU A 142 20.27 5.58 -2.86
N GLN A 143 20.31 4.46 -3.57
CA GLN A 143 21.27 4.15 -4.64
C GLN A 143 22.75 4.22 -4.20
N LYS A 144 23.03 4.01 -2.93
CA LYS A 144 24.37 3.91 -2.38
C LYS A 144 24.97 2.53 -2.67
N ASP A 145 26.29 2.38 -2.54
CA ASP A 145 26.93 1.06 -2.68
C ASP A 145 26.41 0.10 -1.60
N TRP A 146 25.69 -0.94 -2.01
CA TRP A 146 25.03 -1.91 -1.16
C TRP A 146 25.33 -3.36 -1.53
N ALA A 147 25.63 -3.63 -2.81
CA ALA A 147 25.72 -4.99 -3.31
C ALA A 147 26.78 -5.85 -2.60
N PRO A 148 27.97 -5.34 -2.22
CA PRO A 148 28.95 -6.10 -1.46
C PRO A 148 28.51 -6.43 -0.02
N LEU A 149 27.48 -5.74 0.49
CA LEU A 149 27.00 -5.86 1.88
C LEU A 149 25.84 -6.83 2.02
N ALA A 150 25.26 -7.26 0.90
CA ALA A 150 24.14 -8.20 0.83
C ALA A 150 24.62 -9.64 0.62
N SER A 151 23.87 -10.62 1.16
CA SER A 151 24.03 -12.02 0.75
C SER A 151 23.80 -12.19 -0.75
N GLU A 152 24.28 -13.28 -1.35
CA GLU A 152 24.08 -13.55 -2.78
C GLU A 152 22.59 -13.58 -3.15
N ALA A 153 21.77 -14.27 -2.34
CA ALA A 153 20.32 -14.34 -2.55
C ALA A 153 19.64 -12.98 -2.42
N SER A 154 20.01 -12.18 -1.40
CA SER A 154 19.48 -10.82 -1.26
C SER A 154 19.92 -9.94 -2.41
N ARG A 155 21.15 -10.05 -2.90
CA ARG A 155 21.63 -9.31 -4.05
C ARG A 155 20.84 -9.61 -5.32
N ALA A 156 20.54 -10.89 -5.55
CA ALA A 156 19.73 -11.32 -6.70
C ALA A 156 18.29 -10.80 -6.66
N VAL A 157 17.69 -10.70 -5.46
CA VAL A 157 16.32 -10.16 -5.29
C VAL A 157 16.32 -8.64 -5.33
N LEU A 158 17.17 -7.99 -4.52
CA LEU A 158 17.23 -6.53 -4.40
C LEU A 158 17.70 -5.81 -5.66
N GLY A 159 18.44 -6.51 -6.54
CA GLY A 159 18.90 -5.97 -7.83
C GLY A 159 17.84 -5.95 -8.94
N ARG A 160 16.65 -6.51 -8.72
CA ARG A 160 15.57 -6.50 -9.71
C ARG A 160 14.99 -5.10 -9.87
N PRO A 161 14.73 -4.64 -11.12
CA PRO A 161 14.24 -3.28 -11.36
C PRO A 161 12.95 -2.95 -10.59
N GLU A 162 11.99 -3.87 -10.55
CA GLU A 162 10.73 -3.73 -9.84
C GLU A 162 10.92 -3.61 -8.31
N VAL A 163 11.86 -4.36 -7.75
CA VAL A 163 12.19 -4.29 -6.31
C VAL A 163 12.88 -2.98 -5.98
N LEU A 164 13.79 -2.51 -6.84
CA LEU A 164 14.45 -1.21 -6.69
C LEU A 164 13.44 -0.06 -6.71
N THR A 165 12.50 -0.09 -7.66
CA THR A 165 11.44 0.91 -7.78
C THR A 165 10.56 0.92 -6.53
N ARG A 166 10.14 -0.27 -6.07
CA ARG A 166 9.34 -0.42 -4.84
C ARG A 166 10.07 0.13 -3.61
N LEU A 167 11.34 -0.21 -3.41
CA LEU A 167 12.11 0.30 -2.27
C LEU A 167 12.27 1.82 -2.31
N ARG A 168 12.53 2.40 -3.48
CA ARG A 168 12.61 3.86 -3.63
C ARG A 168 11.29 4.54 -3.27
N ALA A 169 10.17 3.98 -3.71
CA ALA A 169 8.85 4.50 -3.37
C ALA A 169 8.61 4.45 -1.85
N ILE A 170 8.84 3.30 -1.21
CA ILE A 170 8.60 3.11 0.23
C ILE A 170 9.52 4.00 1.07
N PHE A 171 10.82 4.03 0.79
CA PHE A 171 11.79 4.81 1.57
C PHE A 171 11.82 6.30 1.20
N GLY A 172 11.42 6.65 -0.03
CA GLY A 172 11.29 8.02 -0.50
C GLY A 172 10.00 8.69 0.00
N GLN A 173 9.00 7.91 0.42
CA GLN A 173 7.73 8.44 0.92
C GLN A 173 7.93 9.13 2.28
N GLN A 174 7.80 10.47 2.27
CA GLN A 174 8.00 11.29 3.48
C GLN A 174 6.73 11.40 4.33
N LEU A 175 5.57 11.09 3.77
CA LEU A 175 4.27 11.23 4.45
C LEU A 175 4.01 10.12 5.45
N LEU A 176 4.54 8.92 5.19
CA LEU A 176 4.32 7.78 6.04
C LEU A 176 5.44 7.64 7.07
N THR A 177 5.07 7.23 8.28
CA THR A 177 6.01 6.75 9.29
C THR A 177 6.63 5.41 8.87
N ASP A 178 7.57 4.88 9.64
CA ASP A 178 8.18 3.58 9.37
C ASP A 178 7.16 2.42 9.42
N ASP A 179 6.08 2.61 10.16
CA ASP A 179 4.98 1.64 10.29
C ASP A 179 3.85 1.86 9.27
N GLY A 180 3.99 2.85 8.37
CA GLY A 180 3.02 3.14 7.32
C GLY A 180 1.88 4.06 7.74
N GLU A 181 1.93 4.66 8.92
CA GLU A 181 0.96 5.68 9.36
C GLU A 181 1.21 7.00 8.66
N LEU A 182 0.17 7.78 8.35
CA LEU A 182 0.32 9.13 7.82
C LEU A 182 0.92 10.07 8.89
N GLY A 183 2.07 10.66 8.57
CA GLY A 183 2.78 11.62 9.43
C GLY A 183 2.26 13.05 9.27
N HIS A 184 2.81 13.98 10.07
CA HIS A 184 2.37 15.39 10.15
C HIS A 184 2.87 16.31 9.02
N GLN A 185 3.42 15.80 7.91
CA GLN A 185 4.01 16.64 6.86
C GLN A 185 3.02 17.15 5.80
N ARG A 186 1.75 16.71 5.85
CA ARG A 186 0.70 17.15 4.94
C ARG A 186 0.06 18.45 5.45
N ASP A 187 -0.18 19.42 4.57
CA ASP A 187 -1.08 20.54 4.90
C ASP A 187 -2.52 20.03 4.92
N PHE A 188 -2.93 19.55 6.10
CA PHE A 188 -4.24 18.94 6.30
C PHE A 188 -5.41 19.89 6.04
N ASP A 189 -5.23 21.20 6.24
CA ASP A 189 -6.31 22.17 6.02
C ASP A 189 -6.57 22.37 4.53
N SER A 190 -5.50 22.57 3.75
CA SER A 190 -5.59 22.70 2.30
C SER A 190 -6.09 21.41 1.63
N TYR A 191 -5.64 20.25 2.11
CA TYR A 191 -6.03 18.95 1.58
C TYR A 191 -7.48 18.62 1.93
N GLY A 192 -7.91 18.82 3.17
CA GLY A 192 -9.29 18.64 3.60
C GLY A 192 -10.26 19.51 2.79
N ALA A 193 -9.94 20.80 2.60
CA ALA A 193 -10.77 21.69 1.80
C ALA A 193 -10.92 21.24 0.32
N GLN A 194 -9.88 20.62 -0.27
CA GLN A 194 -9.96 20.05 -1.62
C GLN A 194 -10.84 18.80 -1.67
N MET A 195 -10.77 17.94 -0.65
CA MET A 195 -11.65 16.78 -0.53
C MET A 195 -13.12 17.20 -0.44
N ASP A 196 -13.42 18.20 0.40
CA ASP A 196 -14.78 18.70 0.65
C ASP A 196 -15.37 19.39 -0.60
N ALA A 197 -14.55 20.12 -1.37
CA ALA A 197 -14.99 20.76 -2.61
C ALA A 197 -15.52 19.77 -3.69
N SER A 198 -15.11 18.51 -3.61
CA SER A 198 -15.59 17.45 -4.53
C SER A 198 -16.78 16.65 -3.99
N LEU A 199 -17.25 16.93 -2.78
CA LEU A 199 -18.26 16.13 -2.07
C LEU A 199 -19.58 15.97 -2.85
N LYS A 200 -20.08 17.07 -3.42
CA LYS A 200 -21.32 17.05 -4.21
C LYS A 200 -21.25 16.04 -5.34
N GLN A 201 -20.15 16.08 -6.11
CA GLN A 201 -19.95 15.15 -7.23
C GLN A 201 -19.80 13.70 -6.74
N LYS A 202 -19.11 13.49 -5.60
CA LYS A 202 -18.97 12.15 -5.00
C LYS A 202 -20.33 11.58 -4.61
N LEU A 203 -21.20 12.40 -4.01
CA LEU A 203 -22.56 11.99 -3.65
C LEU A 203 -23.39 11.67 -4.88
N GLU A 204 -23.38 12.52 -5.91
CA GLU A 204 -24.10 12.27 -7.17
C GLU A 204 -23.68 10.92 -7.81
N ASP A 205 -22.39 10.57 -7.73
CA ASP A 205 -21.88 9.29 -8.23
C ASP A 205 -22.32 8.10 -7.38
N PHE A 206 -22.28 8.21 -6.05
CA PHE A 206 -22.46 7.08 -5.14
C PHE A 206 -23.92 6.79 -4.76
N LEU A 207 -24.74 7.85 -4.50
CA LEU A 207 -26.07 7.71 -3.91
C LEU A 207 -26.98 6.69 -4.62
N PRO A 208 -27.01 6.59 -5.96
CA PRO A 208 -27.87 5.61 -6.63
C PRO A 208 -27.51 4.15 -6.32
N TRP A 209 -26.32 3.91 -5.75
CA TRP A 209 -25.75 2.59 -5.59
C TRP A 209 -25.58 2.17 -4.13
N VAL A 210 -25.63 3.11 -3.19
CA VAL A 210 -25.53 2.85 -1.75
C VAL A 210 -26.69 1.96 -1.30
N LYS A 211 -26.35 0.88 -0.60
CA LYS A 211 -27.33 0.03 0.10
C LYS A 211 -27.33 0.41 1.59
N PRO A 212 -28.51 0.72 2.18
CA PRO A 212 -28.60 0.97 3.61
C PRO A 212 -28.22 -0.27 4.44
N GLY A 213 -27.80 -0.06 5.67
CA GLY A 213 -27.33 -1.10 6.59
C GLY A 213 -26.01 -0.66 7.23
N CYS A 214 -25.00 -1.51 7.25
CA CYS A 214 -23.66 -1.07 7.64
C CYS A 214 -22.92 -0.55 6.41
N ILE A 215 -22.52 0.73 6.43
CA ILE A 215 -21.80 1.42 5.36
C ILE A 215 -20.38 1.73 5.84
N VAL A 216 -19.38 1.21 5.14
CA VAL A 216 -17.95 1.39 5.47
C VAL A 216 -17.31 2.33 4.46
N ASP A 217 -16.74 3.45 4.92
CA ASP A 217 -15.96 4.39 4.12
C ASP A 217 -14.47 4.17 4.39
N LYS A 218 -13.77 3.52 3.45
CA LYS A 218 -12.34 3.20 3.54
C LYS A 218 -11.50 4.35 2.98
N GLY A 219 -10.76 5.04 3.86
CA GLY A 219 -10.09 6.30 3.60
C GLY A 219 -11.07 7.47 3.77
N CYS A 220 -11.72 7.53 4.93
CA CYS A 220 -12.80 8.48 5.19
C CYS A 220 -12.34 9.95 5.28
N GLY A 221 -11.02 10.21 5.41
CA GLY A 221 -10.46 11.55 5.49
C GLY A 221 -11.11 12.40 6.58
N THR A 222 -11.65 13.58 6.22
CA THR A 222 -12.33 14.50 7.14
C THR A 222 -13.75 14.05 7.55
N GLY A 223 -14.26 12.95 6.98
CA GLY A 223 -15.56 12.37 7.32
C GLY A 223 -16.78 13.05 6.69
N GLN A 224 -16.61 14.00 5.75
CA GLN A 224 -17.74 14.73 5.15
C GLN A 224 -18.70 13.82 4.37
N LEU A 225 -18.18 12.75 3.74
CA LEU A 225 -19.04 11.74 3.12
C LEU A 225 -19.90 11.03 4.15
N LEU A 226 -19.33 10.65 5.29
CA LEU A 226 -20.06 10.03 6.41
C LEU A 226 -21.13 10.97 6.97
N VAL A 227 -20.84 12.28 7.08
CA VAL A 227 -21.84 13.28 7.53
C VAL A 227 -23.06 13.26 6.60
N GLU A 228 -22.86 13.31 5.28
CA GLU A 228 -23.97 13.29 4.33
C GLU A 228 -24.69 11.94 4.31
N LEU A 229 -23.95 10.82 4.39
CA LEU A 229 -24.55 9.49 4.49
C LEU A 229 -25.39 9.34 5.76
N SER A 230 -24.99 9.94 6.89
CA SER A 230 -25.76 9.93 8.13
C SER A 230 -27.14 10.61 7.99
N ARG A 231 -27.20 11.69 7.19
CA ARG A 231 -28.43 12.42 6.91
C ARG A 231 -29.35 11.67 5.96
N LEU A 232 -28.78 11.02 4.96
CA LEU A 232 -29.52 10.31 3.92
C LEU A 232 -29.96 8.91 4.33
N PHE A 233 -29.21 8.28 5.22
CA PHE A 233 -29.45 6.92 5.71
C PHE A 233 -29.39 6.86 7.26
N PRO A 234 -30.29 7.58 7.97
CA PRO A 234 -30.19 7.75 9.44
C PRO A 234 -30.37 6.45 10.25
N ALA A 235 -30.85 5.38 9.61
CA ALA A 235 -30.99 4.06 10.23
C ALA A 235 -29.79 3.13 9.93
N SER A 236 -28.77 3.62 9.24
CA SER A 236 -27.57 2.86 8.90
C SER A 236 -26.47 3.06 9.93
N ALA A 237 -25.74 1.99 10.23
CA ALA A 237 -24.46 2.07 10.93
C ALA A 237 -23.38 2.58 9.95
N LEU A 238 -22.59 3.54 10.38
CA LEU A 238 -21.53 4.12 9.57
C LEU A 238 -20.16 3.81 10.18
N VAL A 239 -19.22 3.35 9.36
CA VAL A 239 -17.86 3.06 9.79
C VAL A 239 -16.89 3.83 8.93
N GLY A 240 -16.14 4.74 9.52
CA GLY A 240 -15.03 5.43 8.84
C GLY A 240 -13.70 4.80 9.21
N VAL A 241 -12.87 4.51 8.23
CA VAL A 241 -11.52 3.95 8.44
C VAL A 241 -10.49 4.84 7.80
N ASP A 242 -9.45 5.22 8.54
CA ASP A 242 -8.35 6.04 7.99
C ASP A 242 -7.03 5.74 8.70
N LEU A 243 -5.90 5.92 7.99
CA LEU A 243 -4.53 5.83 8.52
C LEU A 243 -4.06 7.12 9.18
N SER A 244 -4.84 8.19 9.12
CA SER A 244 -4.52 9.48 9.71
C SER A 244 -5.28 9.72 11.00
N ARG A 245 -4.57 9.71 12.13
CA ARG A 245 -5.15 10.10 13.43
C ARG A 245 -5.68 11.53 13.42
N GLU A 246 -5.04 12.43 12.67
CA GLU A 246 -5.49 13.82 12.54
C GLU A 246 -6.81 13.90 11.77
N PHE A 247 -6.99 13.12 10.70
CA PHE A 247 -8.27 13.05 10.00
C PHE A 247 -9.37 12.43 10.87
N LEU A 248 -9.08 11.36 11.59
CA LEU A 248 -10.05 10.74 12.50
C LEU A 248 -10.46 11.70 13.62
N ARG A 249 -9.53 12.51 14.16
CA ARG A 249 -9.85 13.55 15.12
C ARG A 249 -10.82 14.58 14.53
N ARG A 250 -10.62 15.02 13.28
CA ARG A 250 -11.54 15.93 12.57
C ARG A 250 -12.88 15.27 12.28
N CYS A 251 -12.90 13.97 11.96
CA CYS A 251 -14.12 13.19 11.83
C CYS A 251 -14.95 13.20 13.13
N ASP A 252 -14.29 13.01 14.27
CA ASP A 252 -14.93 12.98 15.60
C ASP A 252 -15.54 14.32 15.99
N GLU A 253 -15.05 15.43 15.45
CA GLU A 253 -15.59 16.79 15.63
C GLU A 253 -16.84 17.08 14.78
N ASN A 254 -17.18 16.21 13.82
CA ASN A 254 -18.35 16.40 12.96
C ASN A 254 -19.67 16.11 13.72
N THR A 255 -20.74 16.71 13.23
CA THR A 255 -22.09 16.42 13.70
C THR A 255 -22.78 15.45 12.73
N TYR A 256 -23.11 14.27 13.21
CA TYR A 256 -23.81 13.24 12.46
C TYR A 256 -25.29 13.22 12.79
N ALA A 257 -26.13 12.81 11.83
CA ALA A 257 -27.57 12.68 12.03
C ALA A 257 -27.97 11.32 12.68
N THR A 258 -27.00 10.45 12.95
CA THR A 258 -27.17 9.20 13.70
C THR A 258 -26.08 9.09 14.75
N GLU A 259 -26.38 8.37 15.86
CA GLU A 259 -25.38 8.04 16.89
C GLU A 259 -24.57 6.79 16.53
N ASP A 260 -24.98 6.03 15.51
CA ASP A 260 -24.32 4.78 15.09
C ASP A 260 -23.17 5.07 14.09
N VAL A 261 -22.15 5.77 14.55
CA VAL A 261 -20.93 6.09 13.80
C VAL A 261 -19.73 5.58 14.56
N SER A 262 -18.89 4.78 13.88
CA SER A 262 -17.64 4.25 14.41
C SER A 262 -16.46 4.75 13.57
N LEU A 263 -15.43 5.28 14.22
CA LEU A 263 -14.21 5.74 13.56
C LEU A 263 -13.05 4.83 13.95
N LEU A 264 -12.42 4.23 12.96
CA LEU A 264 -11.39 3.21 13.15
C LEU A 264 -10.05 3.69 12.57
N PHE A 265 -9.02 3.70 13.40
CA PHE A 265 -7.65 3.84 12.94
C PHE A 265 -7.17 2.51 12.37
N GLY A 266 -6.82 2.46 11.08
CA GLY A 266 -6.38 1.20 10.47
C GLY A 266 -6.01 1.30 9.00
N ASP A 267 -5.31 0.29 8.53
CA ASP A 267 -4.97 0.09 7.11
C ASP A 267 -6.22 -0.37 6.35
N ILE A 268 -6.62 0.41 5.36
CA ILE A 268 -7.80 0.15 4.53
C ILE A 268 -7.66 -1.05 3.58
N THR A 269 -6.45 -1.59 3.42
CA THR A 269 -6.23 -2.87 2.73
C THR A 269 -6.60 -4.07 3.60
N ALA A 270 -6.68 -3.87 4.92
CA ALA A 270 -7.09 -4.87 5.89
C ALA A 270 -8.59 -4.87 6.14
N GLN A 271 -9.07 -5.90 6.82
CA GLN A 271 -10.45 -6.04 7.23
C GLN A 271 -10.76 -5.09 8.40
N SER A 272 -11.85 -4.33 8.29
CA SER A 272 -12.27 -3.32 9.25
C SER A 272 -13.53 -3.71 10.05
N VAL A 273 -14.38 -4.52 9.45
CA VAL A 273 -15.64 -5.01 10.06
C VAL A 273 -15.76 -6.53 9.87
N PRO A 274 -16.58 -7.23 10.66
CA PRO A 274 -16.74 -8.69 10.54
C PRO A 274 -17.20 -9.13 9.15
N ASP A 275 -16.88 -10.39 8.79
CA ASP A 275 -17.31 -11.00 7.53
C ASP A 275 -18.84 -10.91 7.35
N GLY A 276 -19.27 -10.45 6.18
CA GLY A 276 -20.68 -10.38 5.80
C GLY A 276 -21.52 -9.38 6.59
N SER A 277 -20.89 -8.41 7.28
CA SER A 277 -21.63 -7.42 8.09
C SER A 277 -21.90 -6.11 7.36
N ALA A 278 -21.18 -5.79 6.29
CA ALA A 278 -21.35 -4.55 5.54
C ALA A 278 -22.33 -4.73 4.37
N SER A 279 -23.20 -3.74 4.15
CA SER A 279 -24.06 -3.64 2.97
C SER A 279 -23.45 -2.80 1.86
N THR A 280 -22.58 -1.84 2.23
CA THR A 280 -21.83 -1.01 1.28
C THR A 280 -20.42 -0.75 1.80
N VAL A 281 -19.43 -0.91 0.93
CA VAL A 281 -18.03 -0.48 1.15
C VAL A 281 -17.68 0.57 0.11
N VAL A 282 -17.16 1.71 0.53
CA VAL A 282 -16.79 2.83 -0.34
C VAL A 282 -15.28 3.03 -0.35
N PHE A 283 -14.71 3.23 -1.54
CA PHE A 283 -13.37 3.75 -1.77
C PHE A 283 -13.50 5.04 -2.59
N SER A 284 -13.32 6.19 -1.94
CA SER A 284 -13.55 7.48 -2.57
C SER A 284 -12.24 8.27 -2.72
N SER A 285 -11.64 8.24 -3.90
CA SER A 285 -10.36 8.92 -4.20
C SER A 285 -9.23 8.46 -3.27
N VAL A 286 -9.05 7.14 -3.12
CA VAL A 286 -8.07 6.54 -2.22
C VAL A 286 -7.38 5.31 -2.80
N THR A 287 -7.91 4.71 -3.88
CA THR A 287 -7.29 3.52 -4.47
C THR A 287 -5.93 3.84 -5.11
N HIS A 288 -5.76 5.04 -5.64
CA HIS A 288 -4.48 5.54 -6.14
C HIS A 288 -3.44 5.71 -5.00
N GLU A 289 -3.88 6.11 -3.79
CA GLU A 289 -3.02 6.18 -2.61
C GLU A 289 -2.62 4.77 -2.13
N ILE A 290 -3.58 3.82 -2.07
CA ILE A 290 -3.28 2.40 -1.76
C ILE A 290 -2.18 1.89 -2.69
N TYR A 291 -2.31 2.12 -3.98
CA TYR A 291 -1.33 1.69 -4.98
C TYR A 291 0.02 2.37 -4.79
N SER A 292 0.03 3.71 -4.72
CA SER A 292 1.26 4.51 -4.71
C SER A 292 2.04 4.35 -3.41
N TYR A 293 1.36 4.35 -2.27
CA TYR A 293 2.02 4.27 -0.95
C TYR A 293 2.52 2.87 -0.61
N ASN A 294 1.98 1.85 -1.26
CA ASN A 294 2.49 0.48 -1.17
C ASN A 294 3.52 0.14 -2.25
N GLY A 295 4.29 1.14 -2.71
CA GLY A 295 5.37 0.95 -3.67
C GLY A 295 4.87 0.60 -5.07
N TYR A 296 3.76 1.19 -5.49
CA TYR A 296 3.08 0.96 -6.78
C TYR A 296 2.69 -0.51 -6.97
N SER A 297 2.08 -1.10 -5.92
CA SER A 297 1.71 -2.52 -5.89
C SER A 297 0.23 -2.73 -6.20
N LEU A 298 -0.05 -3.43 -7.30
CA LEU A 298 -1.40 -3.89 -7.63
C LEU A 298 -1.91 -4.95 -6.66
N GLU A 299 -1.01 -5.74 -6.04
CA GLU A 299 -1.37 -6.69 -5.00
C GLU A 299 -1.96 -6.00 -3.77
N ALA A 300 -1.55 -4.75 -3.47
CA ALA A 300 -2.15 -3.99 -2.38
C ALA A 300 -3.61 -3.64 -2.68
N LEU A 301 -3.93 -3.28 -3.93
CA LEU A 301 -5.30 -3.08 -4.38
C LEU A 301 -6.10 -4.38 -4.35
N ASP A 302 -5.54 -5.49 -4.83
CA ASP A 302 -6.19 -6.80 -4.77
C ASP A 302 -6.52 -7.20 -3.33
N ARG A 303 -5.62 -6.94 -2.35
CA ARG A 303 -5.91 -7.16 -0.91
C ARG A 303 -7.05 -6.29 -0.40
N ALA A 304 -7.08 -5.00 -0.78
CA ALA A 304 -8.17 -4.10 -0.38
C ALA A 304 -9.53 -4.58 -0.91
N PHE A 305 -9.58 -5.02 -2.16
CA PHE A 305 -10.82 -5.52 -2.77
C PHE A 305 -11.25 -6.88 -2.18
N GLN A 306 -10.32 -7.78 -1.90
CA GLN A 306 -10.59 -9.04 -1.21
C GLN A 306 -11.08 -8.82 0.22
N SER A 307 -10.53 -7.82 0.92
CA SER A 307 -11.00 -7.42 2.24
C SER A 307 -12.44 -6.91 2.17
N ALA A 308 -12.74 -6.00 1.26
CA ALA A 308 -14.10 -5.49 1.04
C ALA A 308 -15.08 -6.62 0.65
N PHE A 309 -14.64 -7.59 -0.16
CA PHE A 309 -15.46 -8.76 -0.51
C PHE A 309 -15.84 -9.60 0.71
N ARG A 310 -14.91 -9.82 1.62
CA ARG A 310 -15.20 -10.55 2.87
C ARG A 310 -16.19 -9.80 3.75
N GLU A 311 -15.94 -8.49 3.94
CA GLU A 311 -16.75 -7.61 4.78
C GLU A 311 -18.21 -7.49 4.32
N LEU A 312 -18.46 -7.49 3.03
CA LEU A 312 -19.78 -7.33 2.45
C LEU A 312 -20.65 -8.58 2.68
N ASP A 313 -21.93 -8.35 2.96
CA ASP A 313 -22.98 -9.37 2.89
C ASP A 313 -23.27 -9.81 1.44
N VAL A 314 -24.04 -10.87 1.27
CA VAL A 314 -24.50 -11.30 -0.06
C VAL A 314 -25.43 -10.25 -0.64
N GLY A 315 -25.14 -9.80 -1.84
CA GLY A 315 -25.82 -8.69 -2.49
C GLY A 315 -25.31 -7.30 -2.05
N GLY A 316 -24.40 -7.21 -1.08
CA GLY A 316 -23.73 -5.97 -0.72
C GLY A 316 -22.86 -5.42 -1.85
N ARG A 317 -22.49 -4.15 -1.82
CA ARG A 317 -21.81 -3.47 -2.92
C ARG A 317 -20.52 -2.80 -2.51
N VAL A 318 -19.51 -2.93 -3.34
CA VAL A 318 -18.33 -2.05 -3.32
C VAL A 318 -18.53 -0.92 -4.32
N LEU A 319 -18.26 0.31 -3.89
CA LEU A 319 -18.33 1.53 -4.68
C LEU A 319 -16.93 2.15 -4.74
N ILE A 320 -16.39 2.34 -5.94
CA ILE A 320 -15.07 2.94 -6.15
C ILE A 320 -15.23 4.16 -7.05
N ARG A 321 -14.68 5.29 -6.62
CA ARG A 321 -14.55 6.49 -7.45
C ARG A 321 -13.13 7.01 -7.33
N ASP A 322 -12.37 6.93 -8.41
CA ASP A 322 -10.96 7.32 -8.41
C ASP A 322 -10.46 7.72 -9.78
N GLY A 323 -9.17 8.09 -9.87
CA GLY A 323 -8.46 8.26 -11.12
C GLY A 323 -8.42 6.97 -11.94
N VAL A 324 -8.25 7.12 -13.25
CA VAL A 324 -8.21 5.99 -14.18
C VAL A 324 -7.17 6.23 -15.27
N SER A 325 -6.38 5.20 -15.56
CA SER A 325 -5.42 5.23 -16.66
C SER A 325 -6.13 5.17 -18.02
N PRO A 326 -5.72 5.99 -19.00
CA PRO A 326 -6.17 5.82 -20.38
C PRO A 326 -5.54 4.61 -21.08
N GLY A 327 -4.64 3.89 -20.40
CA GLY A 327 -3.77 2.88 -20.99
C GLY A 327 -2.54 3.50 -21.65
N HIS A 328 -1.81 2.68 -22.39
CA HIS A 328 -0.57 3.05 -23.09
C HIS A 328 -0.81 3.43 -24.53
N GLY A 329 0.14 4.17 -25.10
CA GLY A 329 0.14 4.60 -26.49
C GLY A 329 0.81 5.95 -26.65
N VAL A 330 1.09 6.36 -27.88
CA VAL A 330 1.75 7.63 -28.15
C VAL A 330 0.76 8.80 -28.05
N ARG A 331 1.16 9.85 -27.35
CA ARG A 331 0.45 11.13 -27.28
C ARG A 331 1.43 12.28 -27.42
N ARG A 332 0.93 13.41 -27.94
CA ARG A 332 1.67 14.67 -27.94
C ARG A 332 0.96 15.68 -27.06
N LEU A 333 1.75 16.37 -26.26
CA LEU A 333 1.31 17.50 -25.46
C LEU A 333 1.96 18.75 -25.99
N ARG A 334 1.12 19.74 -26.33
CA ARG A 334 1.55 21.10 -26.61
C ARG A 334 1.11 22.01 -25.48
N PHE A 335 2.07 22.70 -24.89
CA PHE A 335 1.87 23.59 -23.74
C PHE A 335 1.49 24.99 -24.22
N ALA A 336 0.52 25.63 -23.58
CA ALA A 336 0.10 26.98 -23.94
C ALA A 336 1.15 28.05 -23.58
N THR A 337 1.95 27.81 -22.55
CA THR A 337 2.95 28.76 -22.04
C THR A 337 4.23 28.06 -21.61
N ALA A 338 5.32 28.84 -21.52
CA ALA A 338 6.58 28.36 -20.94
C ALA A 338 6.42 27.89 -19.48
N ALA A 339 5.57 28.57 -18.70
CA ALA A 339 5.33 28.19 -17.30
C ALA A 339 4.72 26.76 -17.18
N VAL A 340 3.79 26.38 -18.04
CA VAL A 340 3.24 25.00 -18.07
C VAL A 340 4.30 24.01 -18.52
N ASN A 341 5.17 24.39 -19.47
CA ASN A 341 6.30 23.56 -19.86
C ASN A 341 7.30 23.37 -18.70
N ASP A 342 7.58 24.38 -17.92
CA ASP A 342 8.50 24.29 -16.78
C ASP A 342 7.95 23.31 -15.71
N VAL A 343 6.63 23.33 -15.48
CA VAL A 343 5.96 22.33 -14.62
C VAL A 343 6.08 20.92 -15.21
N PHE A 344 5.99 20.78 -16.54
CA PHE A 344 6.20 19.48 -17.20
C PHE A 344 7.64 18.98 -17.03
N GLU A 345 8.65 19.83 -17.22
CA GLU A 345 10.06 19.43 -17.02
C GLU A 345 10.31 18.95 -15.57
N ARG A 346 9.69 19.64 -14.62
CA ARG A 346 9.72 19.24 -13.23
C ARG A 346 9.04 17.89 -13.01
N PHE A 347 7.84 17.69 -13.57
CA PHE A 347 7.12 16.42 -13.53
C PHE A 347 7.96 15.29 -14.15
N ALA A 348 8.46 15.48 -15.35
CA ALA A 348 9.25 14.47 -16.06
C ALA A 348 10.48 14.00 -15.28
N LYS A 349 11.02 14.85 -14.40
CA LYS A 349 12.17 14.52 -13.54
C LYS A 349 11.75 13.89 -12.21
N GLU A 350 10.69 14.41 -11.56
CA GLU A 350 10.36 14.11 -10.17
C GLU A 350 9.32 12.99 -10.02
N PHE A 351 8.53 12.71 -11.07
CA PHE A 351 7.45 11.71 -11.03
C PHE A 351 7.93 10.36 -10.49
N LYS A 352 7.10 9.75 -9.64
CA LYS A 352 7.35 8.43 -9.02
C LYS A 352 8.75 8.36 -8.36
N HIS A 353 9.04 9.31 -7.47
CA HIS A 353 10.31 9.38 -6.74
C HIS A 353 11.55 9.42 -7.66
N GLY A 354 11.45 10.14 -8.77
CA GLY A 354 12.54 10.32 -9.72
C GLY A 354 12.72 9.18 -10.71
N ALA A 355 11.76 8.23 -10.79
CA ALA A 355 11.68 7.32 -11.94
C ALA A 355 11.44 8.11 -13.23
N GLY A 356 10.68 9.22 -13.09
CA GLY A 356 10.44 10.19 -14.13
C GLY A 356 9.50 9.71 -15.22
N ALA A 357 9.15 10.62 -16.13
CA ALA A 357 8.44 10.30 -17.36
C ALA A 357 9.38 10.40 -18.56
N ARG A 358 9.33 9.43 -19.47
CA ARG A 358 10.15 9.44 -20.68
C ARG A 358 9.41 10.18 -21.79
N PHE A 359 10.09 11.08 -22.49
CA PHE A 359 9.50 11.85 -23.58
C PHE A 359 10.52 12.18 -24.68
N ALA A 360 10.02 12.49 -25.87
CA ALA A 360 10.76 13.10 -26.96
C ALA A 360 10.34 14.57 -27.10
N ARG A 361 11.32 15.50 -27.25
CA ARG A 361 11.04 16.90 -27.49
C ARG A 361 10.81 17.11 -28.99
N LEU A 362 9.61 17.61 -29.35
CA LEU A 362 9.26 17.92 -30.75
C LEU A 362 9.41 19.39 -31.09
N GLY A 363 9.32 20.26 -30.09
CA GLY A 363 9.44 21.71 -30.23
C GLY A 363 9.62 22.41 -28.90
N PRO A 364 9.79 23.74 -28.84
CA PRO A 364 9.99 24.46 -27.59
C PRO A 364 8.90 24.23 -26.54
N LEU A 365 7.66 24.05 -26.98
CA LEU A 365 6.47 23.85 -26.14
C LEU A 365 5.71 22.57 -26.52
N GLU A 366 6.38 21.57 -27.10
CA GLU A 366 5.71 20.35 -27.55
C GLU A 366 6.58 19.12 -27.25
N VAL A 367 5.93 18.09 -26.72
CA VAL A 367 6.55 16.79 -26.38
C VAL A 367 5.71 15.63 -26.87
N GLU A 368 6.37 14.49 -27.10
CA GLU A 368 5.74 13.21 -27.37
C GLU A 368 6.12 12.24 -26.25
N LEU A 369 5.12 11.57 -25.68
CA LEU A 369 5.28 10.65 -24.54
C LEU A 369 4.17 9.60 -24.52
N ASP A 370 4.25 8.69 -23.54
CA ASP A 370 3.21 7.70 -23.31
C ASP A 370 1.87 8.34 -22.87
N ALA A 371 0.75 7.78 -23.29
CA ALA A 371 -0.59 8.27 -22.98
C ALA A 371 -0.87 8.29 -21.47
N HIS A 372 -0.35 7.29 -20.74
CA HIS A 372 -0.45 7.22 -19.29
C HIS A 372 0.29 8.39 -18.64
N ASP A 373 1.57 8.61 -18.99
CA ASP A 373 2.38 9.70 -18.44
C ASP A 373 1.80 11.08 -18.82
N ALA A 374 1.25 11.22 -20.02
CA ALA A 374 0.55 12.44 -20.45
C ALA A 374 -0.66 12.73 -19.56
N ASN A 375 -1.48 11.71 -19.25
CA ASN A 375 -2.62 11.83 -18.35
C ASN A 375 -2.18 12.19 -16.92
N GLU A 376 -1.16 11.51 -16.39
CA GLU A 376 -0.60 11.79 -15.06
C GLU A 376 -0.13 13.25 -14.93
N PHE A 377 0.55 13.78 -15.94
CA PHE A 377 0.94 15.19 -15.97
C PHE A 377 -0.27 16.13 -15.98
N ILE A 378 -1.21 15.89 -16.88
CA ILE A 378 -2.40 16.76 -17.05
C ILE A 378 -3.20 16.83 -15.74
N CYS A 379 -3.34 15.72 -15.05
CA CYS A 379 -4.05 15.64 -13.77
C CYS A 379 -3.32 16.36 -12.63
N LYS A 380 -1.98 16.35 -12.62
CA LYS A 380 -1.15 16.84 -11.49
C LYS A 380 -0.67 18.27 -11.61
N LYS A 381 -0.53 18.81 -12.82
CA LYS A 381 0.13 20.10 -13.08
C LYS A 381 -0.36 21.29 -12.26
N ASP A 382 -1.58 21.23 -11.72
CA ASP A 382 -2.20 22.29 -10.95
C ASP A 382 -2.09 22.09 -9.42
N TYR A 383 -1.53 20.97 -8.94
CA TYR A 383 -1.38 20.67 -7.51
C TYR A 383 -0.08 21.27 -6.92
N LEU A 384 0.29 22.49 -7.30
CA LEU A 384 1.58 23.08 -6.98
C LEU A 384 1.85 23.25 -5.48
N LYS A 385 0.81 23.44 -4.65
CA LYS A 385 0.96 23.56 -3.18
C LYS A 385 1.36 22.23 -2.54
N ASN A 386 0.80 21.12 -3.02
CA ASN A 386 1.05 19.77 -2.53
C ASN A 386 1.93 18.97 -3.50
N TRP A 387 2.65 19.65 -4.39
CA TRP A 387 3.44 19.02 -5.45
C TRP A 387 4.36 17.91 -4.95
N HIS A 388 5.02 18.13 -3.82
CA HIS A 388 5.95 17.18 -3.21
C HIS A 388 5.31 15.85 -2.77
N ILE A 389 3.99 15.79 -2.77
CA ILE A 389 3.18 14.61 -2.50
C ILE A 389 2.61 14.08 -3.81
N GLU A 390 1.80 14.91 -4.47
CA GLU A 390 1.01 14.55 -5.64
C GLU A 390 1.87 14.05 -6.82
N VAL A 391 3.10 14.56 -6.97
CA VAL A 391 4.03 14.12 -8.03
C VAL A 391 4.50 12.66 -7.83
N HIS A 392 4.36 12.14 -6.61
CA HIS A 392 4.74 10.77 -6.29
C HIS A 392 3.57 9.79 -6.30
N GLU A 393 2.35 10.28 -6.27
CA GLU A 393 1.16 9.45 -6.45
C GLU A 393 0.93 9.17 -7.95
N GLU A 394 0.37 8.03 -8.29
CA GLU A 394 -0.04 7.67 -9.64
C GLU A 394 -1.56 7.51 -9.65
N PHE A 395 -2.26 8.47 -10.25
CA PHE A 395 -3.72 8.53 -10.20
C PHE A 395 -4.39 7.44 -11.04
N GLY A 396 -3.73 7.02 -12.10
CA GLY A 396 -4.20 5.97 -13.00
C GLY A 396 -3.65 4.59 -12.67
N ALA A 397 -3.84 4.09 -11.45
CA ALA A 397 -3.34 2.76 -11.04
C ALA A 397 -3.82 1.63 -11.96
N HIS A 398 -5.06 1.71 -12.44
CA HIS A 398 -5.65 0.79 -13.41
C HIS A 398 -6.32 1.54 -14.58
N THR A 399 -6.41 0.88 -15.72
CA THR A 399 -7.43 1.22 -16.73
C THR A 399 -8.82 0.83 -16.23
N LEU A 400 -9.87 1.28 -16.90
CA LEU A 400 -11.24 0.90 -16.52
C LEU A 400 -11.44 -0.62 -16.54
N ASP A 401 -10.97 -1.29 -17.60
CA ASP A 401 -11.00 -2.75 -17.71
C ASP A 401 -10.11 -3.43 -16.65
N GLY A 402 -8.96 -2.81 -16.32
CA GLY A 402 -8.09 -3.29 -15.26
C GLY A 402 -8.77 -3.32 -13.89
N TYR A 403 -9.54 -2.29 -13.54
CA TYR A 403 -10.37 -2.27 -12.33
C TYR A 403 -11.45 -3.35 -12.36
N VAL A 404 -12.17 -3.51 -13.49
CA VAL A 404 -13.19 -4.55 -13.67
C VAL A 404 -12.60 -5.92 -13.41
N HIS A 405 -11.48 -6.25 -14.05
CA HIS A 405 -10.80 -7.53 -13.87
C HIS A 405 -10.29 -7.73 -12.43
N ALA A 406 -9.80 -6.69 -11.75
CA ALA A 406 -9.37 -6.80 -10.35
C ALA A 406 -10.54 -7.12 -9.41
N LEU A 407 -11.70 -6.50 -9.64
CA LEU A 407 -12.93 -6.79 -8.89
C LEU A 407 -13.44 -8.21 -9.17
N GLU A 408 -13.45 -8.65 -10.44
CA GLU A 408 -13.83 -10.01 -10.81
C GLU A 408 -12.92 -11.07 -10.17
N ARG A 409 -11.60 -10.86 -10.19
CA ARG A 409 -10.65 -11.76 -9.49
C ARG A 409 -10.90 -11.83 -7.99
N SER A 410 -11.41 -10.76 -7.39
CA SER A 410 -11.78 -10.71 -5.98
C SER A 410 -13.14 -11.36 -5.68
N GLY A 411 -13.86 -11.85 -6.72
CA GLY A 411 -15.14 -12.53 -6.59
C GLY A 411 -16.38 -11.65 -6.83
N PHE A 412 -16.20 -10.37 -7.11
CA PHE A 412 -17.30 -9.45 -7.38
C PHE A 412 -17.91 -9.65 -8.76
N ARG A 413 -19.19 -9.28 -8.88
CA ARG A 413 -19.89 -9.12 -10.16
C ARG A 413 -20.00 -7.62 -10.46
N PRO A 414 -19.34 -7.10 -11.50
CA PRO A 414 -19.47 -5.69 -11.90
C PRO A 414 -20.91 -5.32 -12.25
N VAL A 415 -21.35 -4.14 -11.81
CA VAL A 415 -22.69 -3.57 -12.06
C VAL A 415 -22.57 -2.29 -12.87
N VAL A 416 -21.59 -1.45 -12.53
CA VAL A 416 -21.26 -0.21 -13.26
C VAL A 416 -19.76 -0.15 -13.43
N ALA A 417 -19.33 0.20 -14.63
CA ALA A 417 -17.96 0.61 -14.92
C ALA A 417 -18.01 1.73 -15.94
N LYS A 418 -17.72 2.95 -15.55
CA LYS A 418 -17.72 4.11 -16.45
C LYS A 418 -16.59 5.07 -16.10
N GLY A 419 -15.83 5.48 -17.12
CA GLY A 419 -14.95 6.64 -17.04
C GLY A 419 -15.69 7.89 -17.50
N TYR A 420 -15.36 9.04 -16.91
CA TYR A 420 -15.92 10.32 -17.33
C TYR A 420 -14.93 11.46 -17.12
N VAL A 421 -15.10 12.51 -17.90
CA VAL A 421 -14.35 13.76 -17.72
C VAL A 421 -15.18 14.70 -16.87
N ASN A 422 -14.66 15.12 -15.72
CA ASN A 422 -15.31 16.13 -14.90
C ASN A 422 -15.32 17.47 -15.67
N PRO A 423 -16.50 18.07 -15.95
CA PRO A 423 -16.60 19.29 -16.73
C PRO A 423 -15.81 20.46 -16.14
N TRP A 424 -15.85 20.61 -14.81
CA TRP A 424 -15.13 21.68 -14.12
C TRP A 424 -13.61 21.55 -14.29
N ILE A 425 -13.07 20.31 -14.15
CA ILE A 425 -11.63 20.03 -14.35
C ILE A 425 -11.24 20.34 -15.79
N ARG A 426 -12.03 19.88 -16.77
CA ARG A 426 -11.78 20.17 -18.17
C ARG A 426 -11.69 21.67 -18.44
N GLU A 427 -12.70 22.43 -18.02
CA GLU A 427 -12.83 23.87 -18.31
C GLU A 427 -11.79 24.70 -17.58
N HIS A 428 -11.46 24.36 -16.32
CA HIS A 428 -10.60 25.21 -15.47
C HIS A 428 -9.14 24.76 -15.43
N ARG A 429 -8.85 23.50 -15.78
CA ARG A 429 -7.48 22.95 -15.66
C ARG A 429 -6.89 22.49 -16.99
N TYR A 430 -7.69 22.04 -17.96
CA TYR A 430 -7.16 21.47 -19.21
C TYR A 430 -7.23 22.42 -20.37
N GLU A 431 -8.42 22.93 -20.67
CA GLU A 431 -8.66 23.83 -21.80
C GLU A 431 -7.86 25.14 -21.66
N GLY A 432 -7.21 25.55 -22.74
CA GLY A 432 -6.36 26.75 -22.73
C GLY A 432 -5.00 26.60 -22.08
N GLN A 433 -4.69 25.46 -21.45
CA GLN A 433 -3.38 25.21 -20.81
C GLN A 433 -2.54 24.20 -21.60
N VAL A 434 -3.17 23.16 -22.10
CA VAL A 434 -2.52 22.12 -22.90
C VAL A 434 -3.40 21.72 -24.09
N VAL A 435 -2.78 21.20 -25.15
CA VAL A 435 -3.48 20.55 -26.26
C VAL A 435 -2.95 19.13 -26.34
N LEU A 436 -3.87 18.16 -26.32
CA LEU A 436 -3.56 16.73 -26.41
C LEU A 436 -3.86 16.22 -27.82
N THR A 437 -2.89 15.61 -28.48
CA THR A 437 -3.03 15.02 -29.81
C THR A 437 -2.50 13.60 -29.87
N ASP A 438 -2.88 12.86 -30.91
CA ASP A 438 -2.25 11.58 -31.25
C ASP A 438 -0.88 11.78 -31.93
N GLU A 439 -0.26 10.68 -32.33
CA GLU A 439 1.03 10.66 -33.06
C GLU A 439 0.99 11.33 -34.43
N HIS A 440 -0.20 11.58 -35.00
CA HIS A 440 -0.40 12.24 -36.27
C HIS A 440 -0.74 13.73 -36.13
N GLY A 441 -0.88 14.20 -34.86
CA GLY A 441 -1.22 15.59 -34.55
C GLY A 441 -2.72 15.91 -34.62
N ALA A 442 -3.59 14.89 -34.74
CA ALA A 442 -5.02 15.05 -34.58
C ALA A 442 -5.41 15.23 -33.13
N VAL A 443 -6.25 16.23 -32.81
CA VAL A 443 -6.74 16.44 -31.44
C VAL A 443 -7.57 15.25 -30.99
N VAL A 444 -7.24 14.70 -29.83
CA VAL A 444 -7.96 13.57 -29.21
C VAL A 444 -8.83 14.06 -28.05
N PRO A 445 -9.91 13.32 -27.71
CA PRO A 445 -10.70 13.60 -26.53
C PRO A 445 -9.84 13.56 -25.27
N TRP A 446 -10.21 14.36 -24.26
CA TRP A 446 -9.59 14.29 -22.96
C TRP A 446 -9.80 12.89 -22.34
N PRO A 447 -8.77 12.31 -21.75
CA PRO A 447 -8.92 11.07 -20.99
C PRO A 447 -9.87 11.29 -19.82
N ALA A 448 -10.50 10.22 -19.35
CA ALA A 448 -11.36 10.28 -18.18
C ALA A 448 -10.58 10.78 -16.96
N THR A 449 -11.13 11.76 -16.26
CA THR A 449 -10.55 12.26 -15.00
C THR A 449 -10.84 11.33 -13.83
N ASN A 450 -11.98 10.63 -13.92
CA ASN A 450 -12.45 9.73 -12.89
C ASN A 450 -13.13 8.50 -13.51
N ALA A 451 -13.07 7.40 -12.79
CA ALA A 451 -13.92 6.24 -12.98
C ALA A 451 -14.90 6.09 -11.81
N LEU A 452 -16.11 5.64 -12.12
CA LEU A 452 -17.05 5.08 -11.15
C LEU A 452 -17.20 3.59 -11.45
N LEU A 453 -16.88 2.77 -10.42
CA LEU A 453 -17.09 1.34 -10.47
C LEU A 453 -18.04 0.95 -9.33
N VAL A 454 -19.01 0.12 -9.64
CA VAL A 454 -19.92 -0.49 -8.69
C VAL A 454 -19.89 -1.99 -8.95
N ALA A 455 -19.61 -2.76 -7.93
CA ALA A 455 -19.65 -4.21 -8.05
C ALA A 455 -20.36 -4.83 -6.83
N GLU A 456 -21.03 -5.93 -7.04
CA GLU A 456 -21.87 -6.60 -6.06
C GLU A 456 -21.27 -7.96 -5.68
N LYS A 457 -21.33 -8.31 -4.39
CA LYS A 457 -21.01 -9.65 -3.93
C LYS A 457 -22.13 -10.61 -4.31
N PRO A 458 -21.92 -11.52 -5.27
CA PRO A 458 -22.95 -12.44 -5.70
C PRO A 458 -23.28 -13.49 -4.63
N ALA A 459 -24.46 -14.06 -4.67
CA ALA A 459 -24.72 -15.30 -3.95
C ALA A 459 -23.80 -16.40 -4.51
N GLN A 460 -23.22 -17.23 -3.63
CA GLN A 460 -22.48 -18.39 -4.10
C GLN A 460 -23.44 -19.30 -4.89
N PRO A 461 -23.05 -19.81 -6.06
CA PRO A 461 -23.85 -20.82 -6.72
C PRO A 461 -23.97 -22.02 -5.77
N SER A 462 -25.22 -22.39 -5.50
CA SER A 462 -25.60 -23.55 -4.66
C SER A 462 -25.08 -24.87 -5.24
#